data_d2ddf16753b65c4e2a905663babedcc5
#
_entry.id   d2ddf16753b65c4e2a905663babedcc5
#
_cell.length_a   1.000
_cell.length_b   1.000
_cell.length_c   1.000
_cell.angle_alpha   90.00
_cell.angle_beta   90.00
_cell.angle_gamma   90.00
#
_symmetry.space_group_name_H-M   'P 1'
#
loop_
_entity.id
_entity.type
_entity.pdbx_description
1 polymer ?
#
loop_
_entity_poly.entity_id
_entity_poly.type
_entity_poly.pdbx_seq_one_letter_code
_entity_poly.pdbx_strand_id
1 'polypeptide(L)'
;IGPRPGDSYPADPVWCAHLGARVPLLEVLCAGARPLIFVDTLCQDSASAQPMIDEFRRCAVAAGISPDAVTGSTEDNVVTTQTGIGVTIIGVIPDGDLPKALDGDIVVCVGAPISAPDDDVTPDRPEIVTLDEVRALMASGKVHDCVPVGSHGVAWEAEQLSSTAGLRIESQHTDVNLTRSGGPSTCLVLACASGNVEELCGLVAPERPWAVIGHLSSVV
;
A
#
# COMPACT_ATOMS: atom_id res chain seq x y z
N ILE A 1 17.67 4.89 2.11
CA ILE A 1 16.87 6.12 2.23
C ILE A 1 16.68 6.40 3.71
N GLY A 2 16.91 7.64 4.15
CA GLY A 2 16.64 8.02 5.53
C GLY A 2 17.46 9.18 6.05
N PRO A 3 17.39 9.44 7.38
CA PRO A 3 18.06 10.57 8.02
C PRO A 3 19.52 10.32 8.40
N ARG A 4 20.06 9.11 8.22
CA ARG A 4 21.41 8.77 8.65
C ARG A 4 22.47 9.26 7.67
N PRO A 5 23.69 9.60 8.12
CA PRO A 5 24.72 10.18 7.26
C PRO A 5 25.23 9.26 6.13
N GLY A 6 25.00 7.95 6.23
CA GLY A 6 25.36 6.98 5.20
C GLY A 6 24.22 6.64 4.22
N ASP A 7 23.05 7.26 4.38
CA ASP A 7 21.94 7.06 3.43
C ASP A 7 22.23 7.77 2.10
N SER A 8 22.06 7.06 1.00
CA SER A 8 22.26 7.59 -0.36
C SER A 8 21.18 8.59 -0.78
N TYR A 9 20.02 8.52 -0.15
CA TYR A 9 18.89 9.42 -0.37
C TYR A 9 18.43 9.95 0.99
N PRO A 10 18.77 11.21 1.32
CA PRO A 10 18.36 11.84 2.58
C PRO A 10 16.83 12.04 2.61
N ALA A 11 16.23 11.65 3.71
CA ALA A 11 14.78 11.79 3.90
C ALA A 11 14.45 12.03 5.37
N ASP A 12 13.33 12.71 5.61
CA ASP A 12 12.81 12.95 6.95
C ASP A 12 12.47 11.62 7.65
N PRO A 13 12.85 11.43 8.94
CA PRO A 13 12.59 10.19 9.66
C PRO A 13 11.10 9.84 9.77
N VAL A 14 10.22 10.84 9.93
CA VAL A 14 8.77 10.62 10.01
C VAL A 14 8.23 10.14 8.67
N TRP A 15 8.72 10.70 7.55
CA TRP A 15 8.34 10.24 6.21
C TRP A 15 8.82 8.82 5.93
N CYS A 16 10.07 8.50 6.31
CA CYS A 16 10.60 7.14 6.17
C CYS A 16 9.74 6.13 6.92
N ALA A 17 9.36 6.45 8.16
CA ALA A 17 8.51 5.60 8.97
C ALA A 17 7.09 5.48 8.36
N HIS A 18 6.48 6.60 7.97
CA HIS A 18 5.16 6.61 7.34
C HIS A 18 5.11 5.72 6.09
N LEU A 19 6.04 5.96 5.16
CA LEU A 19 6.09 5.24 3.89
C LEU A 19 6.50 3.77 4.08
N GLY A 20 7.36 3.47 5.07
CA GLY A 20 7.72 2.11 5.43
C GLY A 20 6.58 1.32 6.08
N ALA A 21 5.77 1.98 6.91
CA ALA A 21 4.62 1.37 7.58
C ALA A 21 3.47 1.07 6.60
N ARG A 22 3.22 1.99 5.65
CA ARG A 22 2.08 1.85 4.73
C ARG A 22 2.14 0.61 3.86
N VAL A 23 3.34 0.19 3.41
CA VAL A 23 3.49 -0.98 2.53
C VAL A 23 2.85 -2.23 3.16
N PRO A 24 3.32 -2.75 4.31
CA PRO A 24 2.71 -3.94 4.90
C PRO A 24 1.28 -3.70 5.42
N LEU A 25 0.91 -2.48 5.80
CA LEU A 25 -0.47 -2.16 6.17
C LEU A 25 -1.42 -2.28 4.96
N LEU A 26 -1.01 -1.80 3.79
CA LEU A 26 -1.81 -1.92 2.58
C LEU A 26 -1.96 -3.38 2.14
N GLU A 27 -0.88 -4.19 2.23
CA GLU A 27 -0.94 -5.63 1.93
C GLU A 27 -2.02 -6.32 2.78
N VAL A 28 -2.03 -6.06 4.09
CA VAL A 28 -3.00 -6.66 5.01
C VAL A 28 -4.42 -6.15 4.74
N LEU A 29 -4.60 -4.86 4.50
CA LEU A 29 -5.91 -4.26 4.24
C LEU A 29 -6.48 -4.73 2.90
N CYS A 30 -5.69 -4.75 1.84
CA CYS A 30 -6.11 -5.22 0.51
C CYS A 30 -6.44 -6.71 0.49
N ALA A 31 -5.77 -7.53 1.33
CA ALA A 31 -6.13 -8.92 1.54
C ALA A 31 -7.47 -9.10 2.31
N GLY A 32 -8.19 -8.03 2.64
CA GLY A 32 -9.44 -8.09 3.40
C GLY A 32 -9.23 -8.46 4.88
N ALA A 33 -7.98 -8.48 5.36
CA ALA A 33 -7.68 -8.82 6.73
C ALA A 33 -7.84 -7.62 7.68
N ARG A 34 -8.27 -7.89 8.90
CA ARG A 34 -8.25 -6.93 9.99
C ARG A 34 -6.87 -6.95 10.63
N PRO A 35 -6.08 -5.86 10.56
CA PRO A 35 -4.77 -5.80 11.20
C PRO A 35 -4.92 -5.80 12.73
N LEU A 36 -4.03 -6.52 13.44
CA LEU A 36 -4.10 -6.71 14.89
C LEU A 36 -2.83 -6.29 15.61
N ILE A 37 -1.66 -6.58 15.05
CA ILE A 37 -0.36 -6.36 15.68
C ILE A 37 0.54 -5.67 14.69
N PHE A 38 1.25 -4.64 15.18
CA PHE A 38 2.30 -3.92 14.46
C PHE A 38 3.63 -4.20 15.16
N VAL A 39 4.60 -4.70 14.41
CA VAL A 39 5.96 -4.94 14.91
C VAL A 39 6.94 -4.15 14.06
N ASP A 40 7.77 -3.32 14.70
CA ASP A 40 8.85 -2.60 14.03
C ASP A 40 10.23 -3.07 14.50
N THR A 41 11.21 -2.91 13.63
CA THR A 41 12.64 -3.07 13.95
C THR A 41 13.42 -1.93 13.33
N LEU A 42 14.19 -1.22 14.15
CA LEU A 42 14.94 -0.04 13.76
C LEU A 42 16.42 -0.23 14.03
N CYS A 43 17.25 -0.11 12.98
CA CYS A 43 18.70 -0.20 13.10
C CYS A 43 19.29 1.13 13.59
N GLN A 44 18.82 1.65 14.70
CA GLN A 44 19.33 2.87 15.35
C GLN A 44 18.93 2.89 16.83
N ASP A 45 19.61 3.74 17.60
CA ASP A 45 19.35 3.89 19.03
C ASP A 45 17.94 4.43 19.31
N SER A 46 17.41 4.07 20.47
CA SER A 46 16.03 4.39 20.88
C SER A 46 15.71 5.89 20.87
N ALA A 47 16.68 6.74 21.23
CA ALA A 47 16.47 8.19 21.27
C ALA A 47 16.32 8.77 19.86
N SER A 48 17.15 8.37 18.90
CA SER A 48 17.06 8.81 17.52
C SER A 48 15.91 8.14 16.76
N ALA A 49 15.44 6.96 17.22
CA ALA A 49 14.32 6.23 16.65
C ALA A 49 12.94 6.80 17.05
N GLN A 50 12.86 7.57 18.15
CA GLN A 50 11.59 8.00 18.73
C GLN A 50 10.61 8.66 17.73
N PRO A 51 11.04 9.57 16.83
CA PRO A 51 10.12 10.14 15.83
C PRO A 51 9.51 9.10 14.89
N MET A 52 10.26 8.05 14.53
CA MET A 52 9.77 6.95 13.71
C MET A 52 8.79 6.07 14.48
N ILE A 53 9.08 5.75 15.73
CA ILE A 53 8.21 4.95 16.61
C ILE A 53 6.86 5.66 16.82
N ASP A 54 6.87 6.98 17.02
CA ASP A 54 5.65 7.76 17.20
C ASP A 54 4.81 7.76 15.91
N GLU A 55 5.45 7.84 14.75
CA GLU A 55 4.78 7.73 13.45
C GLU A 55 4.22 6.32 13.21
N PHE A 56 4.95 5.26 13.56
CA PHE A 56 4.42 3.89 13.48
C PHE A 56 3.17 3.69 14.32
N ARG A 57 3.14 4.24 15.54
CA ARG A 57 1.94 4.23 16.39
C ARG A 57 0.78 4.98 15.74
N ARG A 58 1.05 6.13 15.11
CA ARG A 58 0.03 6.90 14.39
C ARG A 58 -0.52 6.11 13.20
N CYS A 59 0.34 5.49 12.38
CA CYS A 59 -0.08 4.65 11.27
C CYS A 59 -0.87 3.42 11.73
N ALA A 60 -0.44 2.76 12.81
CA ALA A 60 -1.13 1.62 13.39
C ALA A 60 -2.56 1.98 13.83
N VAL A 61 -2.73 3.10 14.53
CA VAL A 61 -4.04 3.60 14.97
C VAL A 61 -4.93 3.95 13.77
N ALA A 62 -4.39 4.60 12.74
CA ALA A 62 -5.12 4.90 11.50
C ALA A 62 -5.59 3.62 10.79
N ALA A 63 -4.82 2.54 10.87
CA ALA A 63 -5.20 1.23 10.35
C ALA A 63 -6.15 0.43 11.26
N GLY A 64 -6.50 0.94 12.44
CA GLY A 64 -7.39 0.29 13.40
C GLY A 64 -6.71 -0.67 14.37
N ILE A 65 -5.37 -0.63 14.48
CA ILE A 65 -4.59 -1.40 15.45
C ILE A 65 -4.59 -0.64 16.80
N SER A 66 -4.80 -1.37 17.91
CA SER A 66 -4.68 -0.77 19.25
C SER A 66 -3.25 -0.26 19.49
N PRO A 67 -3.06 0.93 20.11
CA PRO A 67 -1.73 1.40 20.49
C PRO A 67 -0.93 0.40 21.36
N ASP A 68 -1.62 -0.39 22.17
CA ASP A 68 -1.02 -1.43 23.02
C ASP A 68 -0.53 -2.66 22.22
N ALA A 69 -0.92 -2.77 20.96
CA ALA A 69 -0.51 -3.84 20.05
C ALA A 69 0.61 -3.42 19.10
N VAL A 70 1.26 -2.27 19.36
CA VAL A 70 2.47 -1.82 18.67
C VAL A 70 3.67 -2.15 19.52
N THR A 71 4.60 -2.93 18.98
CA THR A 71 5.84 -3.33 19.66
C THR A 71 7.01 -3.31 18.68
N GLY A 72 8.23 -3.27 19.19
CA GLY A 72 9.38 -3.26 18.31
C GLY A 72 10.71 -3.37 19.05
N SER A 73 11.79 -3.16 18.32
CA SER A 73 13.16 -3.19 18.83
C SER A 73 14.03 -2.15 18.14
N THR A 74 14.99 -1.61 18.90
CA THR A 74 16.00 -0.66 18.46
C THR A 74 17.40 -1.25 18.64
N GLU A 75 18.41 -0.67 17.99
CA GLU A 75 19.82 -1.06 18.15
C GLU A 75 20.56 0.00 18.97
N ASP A 76 20.68 -0.24 20.28
CA ASP A 76 21.30 0.68 21.22
C ASP A 76 22.78 0.34 21.53
N ASN A 77 23.29 -0.80 21.06
CA ASN A 77 24.65 -1.25 21.37
C ASN A 77 25.68 -0.83 20.32
N VAL A 78 25.27 -0.76 19.06
CA VAL A 78 26.17 -0.50 17.93
C VAL A 78 25.73 0.73 17.16
N VAL A 79 26.67 1.63 16.87
CA VAL A 79 26.41 2.81 16.05
C VAL A 79 26.26 2.37 14.59
N THR A 80 25.08 2.63 14.03
CA THR A 80 24.78 2.38 12.61
C THR A 80 24.90 3.66 11.79
N THR A 81 25.33 3.53 10.54
CA THR A 81 25.53 4.67 9.63
C THR A 81 24.43 4.84 8.60
N GLN A 82 23.62 3.81 8.40
CA GLN A 82 22.49 3.80 7.46
C GLN A 82 21.18 3.50 8.18
N THR A 83 20.09 4.00 7.63
CA THR A 83 18.74 3.72 8.12
C THR A 83 18.33 2.31 7.73
N GLY A 84 17.88 1.53 8.71
CA GLY A 84 17.27 0.23 8.49
C GLY A 84 15.92 0.18 9.21
N ILE A 85 14.86 -0.08 8.45
CA ILE A 85 13.49 -0.18 8.93
C ILE A 85 12.93 -1.54 8.53
N GLY A 86 12.42 -2.30 9.49
CA GLY A 86 11.59 -3.46 9.25
C GLY A 86 10.22 -3.24 9.87
N VAL A 87 9.15 -3.57 9.12
CA VAL A 87 7.78 -3.52 9.64
C VAL A 87 7.07 -4.83 9.30
N THR A 88 6.44 -5.42 10.31
CA THR A 88 5.61 -6.62 10.15
C THR A 88 4.22 -6.34 10.72
N ILE A 89 3.20 -6.62 9.92
CA ILE A 89 1.80 -6.52 10.34
C ILE A 89 1.20 -7.92 10.38
N ILE A 90 0.56 -8.24 11.50
CA ILE A 90 -0.21 -9.47 11.66
C ILE A 90 -1.69 -9.11 11.65
N GLY A 91 -2.44 -9.74 10.75
CA GLY A 91 -3.89 -9.57 10.61
C GLY A 91 -4.63 -10.89 10.60
N VAL A 92 -5.96 -10.81 10.68
CA VAL A 92 -6.87 -11.96 10.61
C VAL A 92 -7.94 -11.71 9.57
N ILE A 93 -8.18 -12.69 8.73
CA ILE A 93 -9.31 -12.72 7.81
C ILE A 93 -10.48 -13.39 8.53
N PRO A 94 -11.58 -12.68 8.82
CA PRO A 94 -12.64 -13.18 9.71
C PRO A 94 -13.30 -14.47 9.17
N ASP A 95 -13.55 -14.54 7.88
CA ASP A 95 -14.27 -15.66 7.25
C ASP A 95 -13.35 -16.68 6.57
N GLY A 96 -12.03 -16.44 6.59
CA GLY A 96 -11.01 -17.33 6.05
C GLY A 96 -10.86 -17.32 4.53
N ASP A 97 -11.69 -16.56 3.82
CA ASP A 97 -11.62 -16.43 2.36
C ASP A 97 -10.85 -15.18 1.96
N LEU A 98 -9.86 -15.34 1.11
CA LEU A 98 -9.15 -14.22 0.48
C LEU A 98 -10.02 -13.57 -0.60
N PRO A 99 -9.93 -12.25 -0.79
CA PRO A 99 -10.49 -11.56 -1.95
C PRO A 99 -10.09 -12.28 -3.24
N LYS A 100 -11.00 -12.30 -4.22
CA LYS A 100 -10.73 -12.93 -5.50
C LYS A 100 -11.51 -12.23 -6.60
N ALA A 101 -10.79 -11.81 -7.63
CA ALA A 101 -11.36 -11.21 -8.83
C ALA A 101 -12.26 -12.20 -9.61
N LEU A 102 -13.25 -11.67 -10.32
CA LEU A 102 -14.25 -12.41 -11.06
C LEU A 102 -14.16 -12.13 -12.57
N ASP A 103 -14.63 -13.08 -13.36
CA ASP A 103 -14.77 -12.91 -14.81
C ASP A 103 -15.70 -11.73 -15.14
N GLY A 104 -15.26 -10.83 -16.01
CA GLY A 104 -15.98 -9.61 -16.36
C GLY A 104 -15.73 -8.40 -15.45
N ASP A 105 -14.90 -8.54 -14.41
CA ASP A 105 -14.54 -7.41 -13.56
C ASP A 105 -13.77 -6.34 -14.32
N ILE A 106 -14.03 -5.10 -13.96
CA ILE A 106 -13.24 -3.95 -14.38
C ILE A 106 -12.02 -3.81 -13.44
N VAL A 107 -10.87 -3.58 -14.04
CA VAL A 107 -9.62 -3.35 -13.32
C VAL A 107 -9.30 -1.87 -13.30
N VAL A 108 -9.09 -1.34 -12.10
CA VAL A 108 -8.87 0.10 -11.86
C VAL A 108 -7.56 0.32 -11.13
N CYS A 109 -6.79 1.31 -11.57
CA CYS A 109 -5.69 1.88 -10.79
C CYS A 109 -6.19 3.06 -9.96
N VAL A 110 -5.97 3.04 -8.65
CA VAL A 110 -6.31 4.10 -7.70
C VAL A 110 -5.03 4.72 -7.15
N GLY A 111 -4.89 6.04 -7.27
CA GLY A 111 -3.62 6.73 -7.09
C GLY A 111 -2.75 6.68 -8.34
N ALA A 112 -1.51 7.12 -8.24
CA ALA A 112 -0.56 7.04 -9.35
C ALA A 112 0.78 6.45 -8.91
N PRO A 113 1.47 5.71 -9.81
CA PRO A 113 2.78 5.16 -9.52
C PRO A 113 3.83 6.28 -9.52
N ILE A 114 4.26 6.66 -8.33
CA ILE A 114 5.39 7.57 -8.10
C ILE A 114 6.41 6.90 -7.18
N SER A 115 7.69 7.18 -7.38
CA SER A 115 8.77 6.56 -6.62
C SER A 115 10.02 7.44 -6.58
N ALA A 116 10.69 7.49 -5.43
CA ALA A 116 12.01 8.09 -5.31
C ALA A 116 13.07 7.19 -6.01
N PRO A 117 14.14 7.75 -6.59
CA PRO A 117 14.54 9.17 -6.54
C PRO A 117 13.90 10.06 -7.63
N ASP A 118 13.11 9.50 -8.56
CA ASP A 118 12.58 10.23 -9.71
C ASP A 118 11.49 11.22 -9.29
N ASP A 119 10.80 10.93 -8.20
CA ASP A 119 9.79 11.80 -7.61
C ASP A 119 10.15 12.22 -6.19
N ASP A 120 9.64 13.36 -5.80
CA ASP A 120 9.59 13.77 -4.40
C ASP A 120 8.36 13.12 -3.74
N VAL A 121 8.58 12.00 -3.07
CA VAL A 121 7.51 11.19 -2.45
C VAL A 121 7.30 11.62 -1.02
N THR A 122 6.34 12.51 -0.80
CA THR A 122 5.90 12.92 0.55
C THR A 122 4.52 12.33 0.87
N PRO A 123 4.20 12.07 2.14
CA PRO A 123 2.94 11.38 2.51
C PRO A 123 1.65 12.13 2.13
N ASP A 124 1.73 13.42 1.88
CA ASP A 124 0.60 14.32 1.55
C ASP A 124 0.35 14.51 0.04
N ARG A 125 1.13 13.81 -0.80
CA ARG A 125 0.97 13.89 -2.25
C ARG A 125 -0.42 13.40 -2.69
N PRO A 126 -1.11 14.13 -3.59
CA PRO A 126 -2.43 13.72 -4.08
C PRO A 126 -2.41 12.41 -4.87
N GLU A 127 -1.26 12.01 -5.40
CA GLU A 127 -1.10 10.74 -6.10
C GLU A 127 -1.14 9.53 -5.18
N ILE A 128 -0.86 9.71 -3.88
CA ILE A 128 -0.73 8.62 -2.92
C ILE A 128 -2.07 8.28 -2.29
N VAL A 129 -2.60 7.09 -2.57
CA VAL A 129 -3.81 6.58 -1.92
C VAL A 129 -3.61 6.48 -0.41
N THR A 130 -4.56 6.96 0.38
CA THR A 130 -4.47 6.95 1.85
C THR A 130 -4.97 5.62 2.45
N LEU A 131 -4.54 5.32 3.68
CA LEU A 131 -5.05 4.15 4.42
C LEU A 131 -6.56 4.23 4.65
N ASP A 132 -7.11 5.42 4.89
CA ASP A 132 -8.54 5.61 5.10
C ASP A 132 -9.33 5.35 3.81
N GLU A 133 -8.84 5.79 2.66
CA GLU A 133 -9.45 5.49 1.36
C GLU A 133 -9.46 3.98 1.09
N VAL A 134 -8.35 3.28 1.33
CA VAL A 134 -8.30 1.81 1.16
C VAL A 134 -9.27 1.12 2.11
N ARG A 135 -9.34 1.53 3.36
CA ARG A 135 -10.33 1.00 4.32
C ARG A 135 -11.77 1.23 3.86
N ALA A 136 -12.08 2.41 3.32
CA ALA A 136 -13.40 2.72 2.80
C ALA A 136 -13.74 1.85 1.57
N LEU A 137 -12.80 1.70 0.64
CA LEU A 137 -12.95 0.84 -0.54
C LEU A 137 -13.23 -0.61 -0.12
N MET A 138 -12.40 -1.18 0.75
CA MET A 138 -12.56 -2.57 1.21
C MET A 138 -13.82 -2.77 2.04
N ALA A 139 -14.19 -1.81 2.89
CA ALA A 139 -15.41 -1.86 3.70
C ALA A 139 -16.70 -1.73 2.89
N SER A 140 -16.63 -1.27 1.65
CA SER A 140 -17.80 -1.15 0.76
C SER A 140 -18.42 -2.51 0.40
N GLY A 141 -17.65 -3.60 0.49
CA GLY A 141 -18.04 -4.93 0.03
C GLY A 141 -18.21 -5.06 -1.48
N LYS A 142 -17.71 -4.09 -2.26
CA LYS A 142 -17.84 -4.02 -3.73
C LYS A 142 -16.54 -4.26 -4.47
N VAL A 143 -15.42 -4.27 -3.76
CA VAL A 143 -14.11 -4.65 -4.28
C VAL A 143 -14.01 -6.18 -4.19
N HIS A 144 -13.79 -6.84 -5.31
CA HIS A 144 -13.66 -8.29 -5.38
C HIS A 144 -12.23 -8.73 -5.08
N ASP A 145 -11.24 -7.95 -5.52
CA ASP A 145 -9.83 -8.17 -5.24
C ASP A 145 -9.06 -6.84 -5.27
N CYS A 146 -7.96 -6.75 -4.53
CA CYS A 146 -7.17 -5.54 -4.45
C CYS A 146 -5.72 -5.87 -4.11
N VAL A 147 -4.78 -5.24 -4.81
CA VAL A 147 -3.34 -5.38 -4.56
C VAL A 147 -2.65 -4.01 -4.57
N PRO A 148 -1.77 -3.71 -3.61
CA PRO A 148 -0.96 -2.51 -3.66
C PRO A 148 0.12 -2.63 -4.72
N VAL A 149 0.49 -1.51 -5.35
CA VAL A 149 1.48 -1.50 -6.43
C VAL A 149 2.88 -1.35 -5.87
N GLY A 150 3.72 -2.33 -6.18
CA GLY A 150 5.13 -2.36 -5.83
C GLY A 150 6.07 -1.82 -6.91
N SER A 151 7.33 -2.22 -6.85
CA SER A 151 8.40 -1.75 -7.73
C SER A 151 8.28 -2.23 -9.19
N HIS A 152 7.49 -3.28 -9.45
CA HIS A 152 7.27 -3.80 -10.80
C HIS A 152 6.19 -3.03 -11.58
N GLY A 153 5.44 -2.16 -10.91
CA GLY A 153 4.45 -1.28 -11.52
C GLY A 153 3.05 -1.91 -11.67
N VAL A 154 2.16 -1.08 -12.18
CA VAL A 154 0.71 -1.36 -12.24
C VAL A 154 0.38 -2.59 -13.11
N ALA A 155 1.04 -2.73 -14.28
CA ALA A 155 0.79 -3.87 -15.16
C ALA A 155 1.12 -5.21 -14.50
N TRP A 156 2.25 -5.27 -13.78
CA TRP A 156 2.67 -6.46 -13.06
C TRP A 156 1.62 -6.88 -12.01
N GLU A 157 1.19 -5.94 -11.17
CA GLU A 157 0.22 -6.24 -10.11
C GLU A 157 -1.15 -6.62 -10.69
N ALA A 158 -1.55 -6.00 -11.81
CA ALA A 158 -2.77 -6.38 -12.50
C ALA A 158 -2.71 -7.80 -13.08
N GLU A 159 -1.53 -8.22 -13.58
CA GLU A 159 -1.29 -9.60 -14.01
C GLU A 159 -1.30 -10.58 -12.83
N GLN A 160 -0.70 -10.22 -11.68
CA GLN A 160 -0.75 -11.06 -10.48
C GLN A 160 -2.20 -11.24 -10.00
N LEU A 161 -2.96 -10.15 -9.89
CA LEU A 161 -4.36 -10.17 -9.49
C LEU A 161 -5.20 -11.06 -10.43
N SER A 162 -5.02 -10.94 -11.75
CA SER A 162 -5.76 -11.75 -12.71
C SER A 162 -5.35 -13.22 -12.66
N SER A 163 -4.05 -13.51 -12.59
CA SER A 163 -3.52 -14.89 -12.62
C SER A 163 -3.90 -15.69 -11.38
N THR A 164 -3.91 -15.07 -10.20
CA THR A 164 -4.37 -15.72 -8.94
C THR A 164 -5.84 -16.10 -8.99
N ALA A 165 -6.64 -15.35 -9.75
CA ALA A 165 -8.04 -15.68 -10.02
C ALA A 165 -8.23 -16.75 -11.10
N GLY A 166 -7.19 -17.12 -11.86
CA GLY A 166 -7.27 -17.98 -13.04
C GLY A 166 -7.84 -17.27 -14.26
N LEU A 167 -7.71 -15.95 -14.30
CA LEU A 167 -8.19 -15.05 -15.35
C LEU A 167 -7.01 -14.41 -16.09
N ARG A 168 -7.31 -13.66 -17.13
CA ARG A 168 -6.36 -12.78 -17.82
C ARG A 168 -6.89 -11.36 -17.83
N ILE A 169 -6.01 -10.37 -17.82
CA ILE A 169 -6.37 -8.98 -18.03
C ILE A 169 -6.34 -8.64 -19.51
N GLU A 170 -7.41 -8.03 -20.00
CA GLU A 170 -7.47 -7.36 -21.29
C GLU A 170 -7.31 -5.87 -21.05
N SER A 171 -6.07 -5.38 -21.31
CA SER A 171 -5.71 -3.99 -21.06
C SER A 171 -6.44 -3.05 -22.01
N GLN A 172 -6.80 -1.86 -21.50
CA GLN A 172 -7.31 -0.76 -22.32
C GLN A 172 -6.36 0.45 -22.28
N HIS A 173 -6.58 1.38 -23.20
CA HIS A 173 -5.80 2.62 -23.23
C HIS A 173 -6.01 3.45 -21.95
N THR A 174 -4.92 3.92 -21.36
CA THR A 174 -4.90 4.73 -20.14
C THR A 174 -3.71 5.67 -20.15
N ASP A 175 -3.82 6.82 -19.47
CA ASP A 175 -2.72 7.76 -19.27
C ASP A 175 -1.80 7.34 -18.10
N VAL A 176 -2.14 6.31 -17.35
CA VAL A 176 -1.32 5.76 -16.27
C VAL A 176 -0.07 5.11 -16.84
N ASN A 177 1.10 5.45 -16.32
CA ASN A 177 2.33 4.72 -16.64
C ASN A 177 2.32 3.34 -15.96
N LEU A 178 1.93 2.32 -16.72
CA LEU A 178 1.70 0.97 -16.19
C LEU A 178 2.98 0.24 -15.73
N THR A 179 4.16 0.68 -16.18
CA THR A 179 5.45 0.01 -15.90
C THR A 179 6.29 0.74 -14.86
N ARG A 180 5.89 1.95 -14.46
CA ARG A 180 6.60 2.73 -13.46
C ARG A 180 6.44 2.12 -12.08
N SER A 181 7.52 2.15 -11.28
CA SER A 181 7.45 1.77 -9.87
C SER A 181 6.39 2.58 -9.11
N GLY A 182 5.54 1.89 -8.36
CA GLY A 182 4.61 2.47 -7.39
C GLY A 182 5.11 2.35 -5.95
N GLY A 183 6.37 1.96 -5.75
CA GLY A 183 6.93 1.85 -4.39
C GLY A 183 7.20 3.21 -3.76
N PRO A 184 6.75 3.48 -2.55
CA PRO A 184 6.26 2.60 -1.48
C PRO A 184 4.72 2.42 -1.48
N SER A 185 4.20 1.66 -2.42
CA SER A 185 2.77 1.38 -2.61
C SER A 185 1.90 2.64 -2.71
N THR A 186 2.32 3.59 -3.57
CA THR A 186 1.64 4.88 -3.73
C THR A 186 0.27 4.76 -4.38
N CYS A 187 0.06 3.72 -5.16
CA CYS A 187 -1.22 3.38 -5.78
C CYS A 187 -1.55 1.90 -5.57
N LEU A 188 -2.75 1.51 -5.92
CA LEU A 188 -3.22 0.13 -5.89
C LEU A 188 -3.98 -0.22 -7.17
N VAL A 189 -4.10 -1.52 -7.42
CA VAL A 189 -4.97 -2.10 -8.45
C VAL A 189 -6.12 -2.80 -7.76
N LEU A 190 -7.35 -2.53 -8.18
CA LEU A 190 -8.52 -3.23 -7.68
C LEU A 190 -9.36 -3.80 -8.84
N ALA A 191 -10.10 -4.87 -8.54
CA ALA A 191 -11.09 -5.47 -9.42
C ALA A 191 -12.49 -5.32 -8.83
N CYS A 192 -13.47 -4.94 -9.64
CA CYS A 192 -14.85 -4.78 -9.21
C CYS A 192 -15.83 -4.97 -10.38
N ALA A 193 -17.10 -5.24 -10.07
CA ALA A 193 -18.14 -5.25 -11.08
C ALA A 193 -18.27 -3.87 -11.77
N SER A 194 -18.56 -3.86 -13.07
CA SER A 194 -18.67 -2.63 -13.88
C SER A 194 -19.64 -1.60 -13.30
N GLY A 195 -20.75 -2.05 -12.71
CA GLY A 195 -21.74 -1.18 -12.08
C GLY A 195 -21.30 -0.50 -10.79
N ASN A 196 -20.17 -0.91 -10.21
CA ASN A 196 -19.65 -0.38 -8.94
C ASN A 196 -18.54 0.67 -9.12
N VAL A 197 -17.99 0.84 -10.33
CA VAL A 197 -16.83 1.69 -10.61
C VAL A 197 -17.05 3.14 -10.16
N GLU A 198 -18.19 3.74 -10.51
CA GLU A 198 -18.52 5.13 -10.19
C GLU A 198 -18.71 5.33 -8.67
N GLU A 199 -19.38 4.38 -8.01
CA GLU A 199 -19.60 4.44 -6.57
C GLU A 199 -18.28 4.30 -5.80
N LEU A 200 -17.41 3.38 -6.19
CA LEU A 200 -16.09 3.21 -5.59
C LEU A 200 -15.20 4.44 -5.82
N CYS A 201 -15.26 5.05 -7.01
CA CYS A 201 -14.59 6.32 -7.28
C CYS A 201 -15.03 7.43 -6.32
N GLY A 202 -16.29 7.45 -5.94
CA GLY A 202 -16.83 8.40 -4.96
C GLY A 202 -16.35 8.20 -3.50
N LEU A 203 -15.66 7.09 -3.20
CA LEU A 203 -15.10 6.81 -1.88
C LEU A 203 -13.67 7.34 -1.69
N VAL A 204 -13.03 7.83 -2.73
CA VAL A 204 -11.70 8.43 -2.69
C VAL A 204 -11.80 9.95 -2.90
N ALA A 205 -10.76 10.67 -2.50
CA ALA A 205 -10.71 12.13 -2.67
C ALA A 205 -10.83 12.50 -4.16
N PRO A 206 -11.53 13.58 -4.52
CA PRO A 206 -11.73 13.99 -5.92
C PRO A 206 -10.45 14.24 -6.70
N GLU A 207 -9.38 14.65 -6.02
CA GLU A 207 -8.05 14.85 -6.59
C GLU A 207 -7.24 13.56 -6.71
N ARG A 208 -7.72 12.44 -6.17
CA ARG A 208 -7.04 11.15 -6.26
C ARG A 208 -7.14 10.62 -7.68
N PRO A 209 -6.01 10.33 -8.35
CA PRO A 209 -6.03 9.69 -9.65
C PRO A 209 -6.85 8.39 -9.61
N TRP A 210 -7.73 8.24 -10.60
CA TRP A 210 -8.59 7.08 -10.76
C TRP A 210 -8.67 6.73 -12.24
N ALA A 211 -8.22 5.54 -12.62
CA ALA A 211 -8.18 5.16 -14.03
C ALA A 211 -8.56 3.69 -14.23
N VAL A 212 -9.50 3.43 -15.11
CA VAL A 212 -9.74 2.07 -15.61
C VAL A 212 -8.57 1.68 -16.51
N ILE A 213 -7.96 0.53 -16.25
CA ILE A 213 -6.79 0.03 -16.98
C ILE A 213 -7.07 -1.23 -17.79
N GLY A 214 -8.22 -1.85 -17.62
CA GLY A 214 -8.62 -3.05 -18.36
C GLY A 214 -9.86 -3.72 -17.76
N HIS A 215 -10.10 -4.93 -18.24
CA HIS A 215 -11.11 -5.83 -17.68
C HIS A 215 -10.60 -7.27 -17.65
N LEU A 216 -11.21 -8.10 -16.82
CA LEU A 216 -10.83 -9.50 -16.66
C LEU A 216 -11.69 -10.41 -17.52
N SER A 217 -11.05 -11.42 -18.10
CA SER A 217 -11.75 -12.45 -18.88
C SER A 217 -11.19 -13.84 -18.59
N SER A 218 -12.02 -14.84 -18.77
CA SER A 218 -11.62 -16.24 -18.65
C SER A 218 -10.52 -16.60 -19.67
N VAL A 219 -9.56 -17.43 -19.25
CA VAL A 219 -8.57 -18.00 -20.15
C VAL A 219 -9.27 -19.09 -20.96
N VAL A 220 -9.40 -18.86 -22.29
CA VAL A 220 -10.02 -19.82 -23.24
C VAL A 220 -9.03 -20.93 -23.57
#